data_a7bed0faafe3e4a9265d0e83724e83c6
#
_entry.id   a7bed0faafe3e4a9265d0e83724e83c6
#
_cell.length_a   1.000
_cell.length_b   1.000
_cell.length_c   1.000
_cell.angle_alpha   90.00
_cell.angle_beta   90.00
_cell.angle_gamma   90.00
#
_symmetry.space_group_name_H-M   'P 1'
#
loop_
_entity.id
_entity.type
_entity.pdbx_description
1 polymer ?
#
loop_
_entity_poly.entity_id
_entity_poly.type
_entity_poly.pdbx_seq_one_letter_code
_entity_poly.pdbx_strand_id
1 'polypeptide(L)'
;MQSSGFRNSRRWLLSLLVLLIVAGVCWRFWPGSAQKTDANAQQSGQAHKGASRSGGAGKMTGQRPGFGGAAGPVPVRVAPATTGDFPIYYKALGTVTAMNTINVRSRVAGELVKINFQEGQQVKAGDLLAVIDPRSYQIALQQAEGTLMTNQALLKNAQIDVQRYRDLYKEDSIAKQTLDTAESLIGQYQGTIKTNQAAVGDARLNLDFTQIRAPISGRIGLRQLDVGNLVAANDTTALVVITQTKPITVNFTLPEKDLADVIGHYRNGDKLPVEAWDRGDVKLQAKGVLASIDNQIDITTGTLKFKARFDNENEALFPNQFVNARLLASTMKNAVLVPSAAVQFGVNGTFVYVMEGDKKVRIRQLKTGPSDENSTVITEGLAAGDRVVLEGTDRLKDGSEVEVVNDSKDVPVTPGGKLQGQPAKDKETGESADAAAVKKGNV
;
A
#
# COMPACT_ATOMS: atom_id res chain seq x y z
N MET A 1 -31.84 -26.14 51.18
CA MET A 1 -32.21 -27.37 50.50
C MET A 1 -33.09 -27.04 49.29
N GLN A 2 -32.63 -27.47 48.13
CA GLN A 2 -33.35 -27.64 46.83
C GLN A 2 -34.13 -26.41 46.27
N SER A 3 -33.69 -25.86 45.16
CA SER A 3 -34.11 -26.23 43.82
C SER A 3 -33.51 -25.26 42.77
N SER A 4 -32.48 -25.69 42.06
CA SER A 4 -31.91 -24.93 40.90
C SER A 4 -31.59 -25.83 39.69
N GLY A 5 -32.43 -26.83 39.39
CA GLY A 5 -32.18 -27.86 38.38
C GLY A 5 -32.91 -27.70 37.02
N PHE A 6 -33.88 -26.79 36.85
CA PHE A 6 -34.80 -26.84 35.69
C PHE A 6 -34.59 -25.76 34.60
N ARG A 7 -33.64 -24.86 34.77
CA ARG A 7 -33.43 -23.78 33.77
C ARG A 7 -32.38 -24.10 32.70
N ASN A 8 -31.52 -25.10 32.88
CA ASN A 8 -30.45 -25.39 31.93
C ASN A 8 -30.86 -26.39 30.81
N SER A 9 -31.89 -27.22 31.02
CA SER A 9 -32.33 -28.20 30.03
C SER A 9 -33.02 -27.57 28.81
N ARG A 10 -33.76 -26.48 29.00
CA ARG A 10 -34.39 -25.72 27.86
C ARG A 10 -33.39 -25.01 26.98
N ARG A 11 -32.26 -24.55 27.53
CA ARG A 11 -31.19 -23.92 26.73
C ARG A 11 -30.44 -24.92 25.88
N TRP A 12 -30.27 -26.12 26.37
CA TRP A 12 -29.61 -27.24 25.64
C TRP A 12 -30.48 -27.73 24.47
N LEU A 13 -31.79 -27.84 24.66
CA LEU A 13 -32.73 -28.21 23.60
C LEU A 13 -32.82 -27.16 22.49
N LEU A 14 -32.78 -25.87 22.81
CA LEU A 14 -32.74 -24.78 21.83
C LEU A 14 -31.44 -24.75 21.02
N SER A 15 -30.28 -25.04 21.64
CA SER A 15 -29.02 -25.12 20.92
C SER A 15 -28.95 -26.33 19.98
N LEU A 16 -29.55 -27.45 20.36
CA LEU A 16 -29.61 -28.66 19.53
C LEU A 16 -30.52 -28.46 18.31
N LEU A 17 -31.62 -27.72 18.49
CA LEU A 17 -32.55 -27.37 17.40
C LEU A 17 -31.92 -26.41 16.37
N VAL A 18 -31.14 -25.43 16.84
CA VAL A 18 -30.39 -24.53 15.97
C VAL A 18 -29.31 -25.28 15.17
N LEU A 19 -28.64 -26.25 15.80
CA LEU A 19 -27.60 -27.05 15.14
C LEU A 19 -28.18 -27.97 14.05
N LEU A 20 -29.38 -28.52 14.26
CA LEU A 20 -30.09 -29.29 13.25
C LEU A 20 -30.57 -28.44 12.07
N ILE A 21 -31.01 -27.20 12.32
CA ILE A 21 -31.43 -26.28 11.23
C ILE A 21 -30.20 -25.88 10.41
N VAL A 22 -29.05 -25.58 11.02
CA VAL A 22 -27.81 -25.24 10.32
C VAL A 22 -27.30 -26.44 9.49
N ALA A 23 -27.36 -27.65 10.03
CA ALA A 23 -27.00 -28.88 9.29
C ALA A 23 -27.90 -29.11 8.09
N GLY A 24 -29.22 -28.87 8.21
CA GLY A 24 -30.18 -28.98 7.12
C GLY A 24 -29.96 -27.95 6.00
N VAL A 25 -29.61 -26.72 6.35
CA VAL A 25 -29.27 -25.67 5.39
C VAL A 25 -27.96 -25.97 4.66
N CYS A 26 -26.95 -26.45 5.37
CA CYS A 26 -25.69 -26.88 4.75
C CYS A 26 -25.87 -28.04 3.77
N TRP A 27 -26.75 -29.00 4.07
CA TRP A 27 -27.02 -30.13 3.17
C TRP A 27 -27.78 -29.70 1.91
N ARG A 28 -28.64 -28.70 2.00
CA ARG A 28 -29.40 -28.13 0.85
C ARG A 28 -28.51 -27.34 -0.12
N PHE A 29 -27.40 -26.77 0.36
CA PHE A 29 -26.48 -25.94 -0.46
C PHE A 29 -25.17 -26.62 -0.84
N TRP A 30 -25.05 -27.97 -0.60
CA TRP A 30 -23.85 -28.70 -1.01
C TRP A 30 -23.94 -28.99 -2.51
N PRO A 31 -23.07 -28.46 -3.38
CA PRO A 31 -23.03 -28.81 -4.77
C PRO A 31 -22.51 -30.23 -4.91
N GLY A 32 -23.36 -31.14 -5.43
CA GLY A 32 -23.03 -32.53 -5.68
C GLY A 32 -21.83 -32.66 -6.63
N SER A 33 -20.86 -33.47 -6.25
CA SER A 33 -19.71 -33.89 -7.01
C SER A 33 -20.13 -34.49 -8.38
N ALA A 34 -19.57 -33.89 -9.45
CA ALA A 34 -19.74 -34.41 -10.80
C ALA A 34 -19.02 -35.74 -10.98
N GLN A 35 -19.78 -36.72 -11.46
CA GLN A 35 -19.33 -38.04 -11.87
C GLN A 35 -18.44 -37.98 -13.11
N LYS A 36 -17.34 -38.68 -13.07
CA LYS A 36 -16.52 -39.06 -14.23
C LYS A 36 -17.35 -40.01 -15.12
N THR A 37 -17.40 -39.68 -16.40
CA THR A 37 -17.85 -40.64 -17.45
C THR A 37 -16.67 -40.89 -18.37
N ASP A 38 -16.19 -42.13 -18.36
CA ASP A 38 -15.29 -42.67 -19.36
C ASP A 38 -16.06 -42.82 -20.66
N ALA A 39 -15.57 -42.26 -21.74
CA ALA A 39 -16.13 -42.47 -23.08
C ALA A 39 -15.16 -43.41 -23.83
N ASN A 40 -15.72 -44.57 -24.12
CA ASN A 40 -15.16 -45.56 -25.01
C ASN A 40 -15.45 -45.21 -26.48
N ALA A 41 -14.50 -45.60 -27.33
CA ALA A 41 -14.43 -45.38 -28.76
C ALA A 41 -15.55 -46.11 -29.56
N GLN A 42 -15.87 -45.57 -30.74
CA GLN A 42 -16.20 -46.31 -31.96
C GLN A 42 -16.31 -45.32 -33.14
N GLN A 43 -15.33 -45.38 -34.01
CA GLN A 43 -15.26 -45.86 -35.37
C GLN A 43 -16.56 -45.79 -36.21
N SER A 44 -16.52 -44.92 -37.23
CA SER A 44 -17.07 -45.17 -38.60
C SER A 44 -16.41 -44.12 -39.50
N GLY A 45 -15.57 -44.35 -40.46
CA GLY A 45 -15.55 -45.36 -41.47
C GLY A 45 -16.42 -44.92 -42.68
N GLN A 46 -15.89 -44.01 -43.57
CA GLN A 46 -16.35 -43.99 -44.94
C GLN A 46 -15.22 -43.72 -45.93
N ALA A 47 -14.91 -44.78 -46.62
CA ALA A 47 -14.04 -44.81 -47.79
C ALA A 47 -14.78 -44.28 -49.02
N HIS A 48 -14.14 -43.40 -49.79
CA HIS A 48 -14.46 -43.23 -51.20
C HIS A 48 -13.35 -43.72 -52.07
N LYS A 49 -13.61 -44.85 -52.71
CA LYS A 49 -12.93 -45.44 -53.86
C LYS A 49 -13.19 -44.63 -55.13
N GLY A 50 -12.20 -44.63 -55.99
CA GLY A 50 -12.35 -44.42 -57.43
C GLY A 50 -11.39 -43.33 -57.91
N ALA A 51 -10.60 -43.46 -58.85
CA ALA A 51 -10.37 -44.47 -59.86
C ALA A 51 -8.94 -44.23 -60.45
N SER A 52 -8.25 -45.30 -60.68
CA SER A 52 -7.05 -45.35 -61.47
C SER A 52 -7.31 -44.97 -62.95
N ARG A 53 -6.42 -44.15 -63.52
CA ARG A 53 -6.12 -44.23 -64.97
C ARG A 53 -4.64 -44.04 -65.21
N SER A 54 -4.07 -45.04 -65.77
CA SER A 54 -2.75 -45.21 -66.34
C SER A 54 -2.49 -44.30 -67.55
N GLY A 55 -1.25 -43.92 -67.74
CA GLY A 55 -0.81 -43.63 -69.08
C GLY A 55 0.16 -42.46 -69.14
N GLY A 56 1.41 -42.79 -69.54
CA GLY A 56 2.24 -41.81 -70.23
C GLY A 56 3.68 -41.64 -69.66
N ALA A 57 4.55 -42.51 -70.06
CA ALA A 57 6.03 -42.31 -69.94
C ALA A 57 6.47 -41.09 -70.76
N GLY A 58 7.06 -40.10 -70.07
CA GLY A 58 7.72 -38.97 -70.65
C GLY A 58 9.01 -38.70 -69.88
N LYS A 59 10.11 -39.28 -70.33
CA LYS A 59 11.43 -38.92 -69.88
C LYS A 59 11.72 -37.50 -70.32
N MET A 60 11.76 -36.54 -69.40
CA MET A 60 12.43 -35.26 -69.61
C MET A 60 13.47 -35.08 -68.53
N THR A 61 14.72 -35.27 -68.94
CA THR A 61 15.91 -34.81 -68.22
C THR A 61 15.87 -33.27 -68.18
N GLY A 62 15.30 -32.74 -67.08
CA GLY A 62 15.45 -31.35 -66.78
C GLY A 62 16.45 -31.17 -65.63
N GLN A 63 17.60 -30.76 -66.02
CA GLN A 63 18.70 -30.29 -65.18
C GLN A 63 18.22 -29.15 -64.36
N ARG A 64 17.93 -29.39 -63.04
CA ARG A 64 17.68 -28.29 -62.10
C ARG A 64 18.98 -27.53 -61.87
N PRO A 65 19.06 -26.23 -62.21
CA PRO A 65 20.17 -25.42 -61.79
C PRO A 65 20.19 -25.43 -60.29
N GLY A 66 21.28 -25.91 -59.69
CA GLY A 66 21.52 -25.71 -58.25
C GLY A 66 21.59 -24.23 -57.99
N PHE A 67 20.57 -23.71 -57.30
CA PHE A 67 20.68 -22.45 -56.61
C PHE A 67 21.60 -22.63 -55.40
N GLY A 68 22.87 -22.78 -55.65
CA GLY A 68 23.93 -22.44 -54.75
C GLY A 68 24.17 -20.94 -54.86
N GLY A 69 23.18 -20.14 -54.50
CA GLY A 69 23.40 -18.74 -54.32
C GLY A 69 24.28 -18.55 -53.09
N ALA A 70 25.53 -18.09 -53.30
CA ALA A 70 26.32 -17.50 -52.25
C ALA A 70 25.40 -16.46 -51.59
N ALA A 71 24.95 -16.74 -50.35
CA ALA A 71 24.18 -15.77 -49.55
C ALA A 71 25.09 -14.54 -49.43
N GLY A 72 24.69 -13.42 -50.03
CA GLY A 72 25.41 -12.16 -49.87
C GLY A 72 25.53 -11.83 -48.38
N PRO A 73 26.38 -10.88 -48.01
CA PRO A 73 26.56 -10.51 -46.61
C PRO A 73 25.22 -10.17 -46.00
N VAL A 74 24.96 -10.70 -44.80
CA VAL A 74 23.71 -10.46 -44.09
C VAL A 74 23.74 -9.08 -43.47
N PRO A 75 22.75 -8.19 -43.77
CA PRO A 75 22.70 -6.88 -43.14
C PRO A 75 22.38 -7.02 -41.63
N VAL A 76 23.23 -6.43 -40.81
CA VAL A 76 23.11 -6.47 -39.34
C VAL A 76 23.24 -5.09 -38.73
N ARG A 77 22.53 -4.85 -37.62
CA ARG A 77 22.77 -3.69 -36.74
C ARG A 77 23.63 -4.13 -35.57
N VAL A 78 24.56 -3.28 -35.17
CA VAL A 78 25.49 -3.58 -34.08
C VAL A 78 25.44 -2.50 -33.02
N ALA A 79 25.71 -2.88 -31.78
CA ALA A 79 25.93 -1.94 -30.67
C ALA A 79 27.19 -2.32 -29.91
N PRO A 80 27.94 -1.37 -29.35
CA PRO A 80 29.06 -1.68 -28.48
C PRO A 80 28.56 -2.16 -27.10
N ALA A 81 29.26 -3.11 -26.51
CA ALA A 81 29.15 -3.41 -25.09
C ALA A 81 29.74 -2.24 -24.31
N THR A 82 28.96 -1.65 -23.38
CA THR A 82 29.36 -0.50 -22.60
C THR A 82 29.60 -0.88 -21.15
N THR A 83 30.42 -0.14 -20.43
CA THR A 83 30.51 -0.23 -18.97
C THR A 83 29.61 0.81 -18.34
N GLY A 84 28.87 0.42 -17.34
CA GLY A 84 28.00 1.35 -16.61
C GLY A 84 27.54 0.80 -15.26
N ASP A 85 26.93 1.66 -14.46
CA ASP A 85 26.31 1.26 -13.22
C ASP A 85 24.91 0.70 -13.53
N PHE A 86 24.64 -0.51 -13.04
CA PHE A 86 23.36 -1.18 -13.27
C PHE A 86 22.58 -1.27 -11.93
N PRO A 87 21.48 -0.53 -11.79
CA PRO A 87 20.66 -0.58 -10.58
C PRO A 87 19.78 -1.86 -10.60
N ILE A 88 19.79 -2.60 -9.50
CA ILE A 88 18.96 -3.79 -9.32
C ILE A 88 17.69 -3.39 -8.59
N TYR A 89 16.57 -3.44 -9.30
CA TYR A 89 15.24 -3.16 -8.76
C TYR A 89 14.44 -4.44 -8.56
N TYR A 90 13.89 -4.61 -7.36
CA TYR A 90 12.83 -5.57 -7.12
C TYR A 90 11.48 -4.89 -7.30
N LYS A 91 10.70 -5.38 -8.24
CA LYS A 91 9.35 -4.88 -8.56
C LYS A 91 8.31 -5.71 -7.81
N ALA A 92 7.36 -5.04 -7.16
CA ALA A 92 6.25 -5.68 -6.46
C ALA A 92 4.99 -4.83 -6.55
N LEU A 93 3.82 -5.46 -6.54
CA LEU A 93 2.56 -4.76 -6.37
C LEU A 93 2.45 -4.33 -4.90
N GLY A 94 2.23 -3.06 -4.68
CA GLY A 94 2.05 -2.46 -3.36
C GLY A 94 0.66 -1.87 -3.18
N THR A 95 0.24 -1.79 -1.93
CA THR A 95 -0.97 -1.07 -1.53
C THR A 95 -0.58 0.12 -0.67
N VAL A 96 -1.07 1.28 -1.05
CA VAL A 96 -0.88 2.52 -0.29
C VAL A 96 -1.74 2.45 0.97
N THR A 97 -1.13 2.70 2.13
CA THR A 97 -1.83 2.73 3.42
C THR A 97 -1.53 4.03 4.14
N ALA A 98 -2.55 4.59 4.77
CA ALA A 98 -2.35 5.76 5.61
C ALA A 98 -1.39 5.44 6.76
N MET A 99 -0.63 6.44 7.22
CA MET A 99 0.23 6.27 8.40
C MET A 99 -0.62 5.95 9.64
N ASN A 100 -1.69 6.73 9.86
CA ASN A 100 -2.67 6.53 10.92
C ASN A 100 -4.07 6.81 10.37
N THR A 101 -5.05 6.03 10.82
CA THR A 101 -6.48 6.25 10.56
C THR A 101 -7.22 6.16 11.87
N ILE A 102 -7.97 7.20 12.23
CA ILE A 102 -8.73 7.28 13.47
C ILE A 102 -10.19 7.57 13.17
N ASN A 103 -11.06 6.74 13.73
CA ASN A 103 -12.48 6.96 13.77
C ASN A 103 -12.79 7.88 14.96
N VAL A 104 -13.14 9.14 14.69
CA VAL A 104 -13.50 10.10 15.71
C VAL A 104 -14.92 9.82 16.20
N ARG A 105 -15.05 9.51 17.48
CA ARG A 105 -16.32 9.15 18.12
C ARG A 105 -16.57 10.06 19.34
N SER A 106 -17.84 10.18 19.71
CA SER A 106 -18.18 10.84 20.98
C SER A 106 -17.84 9.95 22.18
N ARG A 107 -17.33 10.57 23.25
CA ARG A 107 -17.11 9.93 24.55
C ARG A 107 -18.28 10.14 25.50
N VAL A 108 -19.15 11.12 25.19
CA VAL A 108 -20.32 11.50 26.00
C VAL A 108 -21.56 11.49 25.13
N ALA A 109 -22.72 11.29 25.76
CA ALA A 109 -24.00 11.28 25.05
C ALA A 109 -24.55 12.71 24.91
N GLY A 110 -25.33 12.97 23.88
CA GLY A 110 -26.04 14.25 23.71
C GLY A 110 -26.33 14.57 22.26
N GLU A 111 -26.99 15.67 22.02
CA GLU A 111 -27.29 16.16 20.67
C GLU A 111 -26.07 16.86 20.07
N LEU A 112 -25.82 16.61 18.80
CA LEU A 112 -24.76 17.26 18.03
C LEU A 112 -25.23 18.64 17.59
N VAL A 113 -24.75 19.70 18.29
CA VAL A 113 -25.22 21.08 18.08
C VAL A 113 -24.48 21.76 16.93
N LYS A 114 -23.21 21.48 16.78
CA LYS A 114 -22.36 22.18 15.80
C LYS A 114 -21.28 21.29 15.23
N ILE A 115 -21.03 21.45 13.92
CA ILE A 115 -19.90 20.85 13.21
C ILE A 115 -19.05 22.01 12.67
N ASN A 116 -17.74 21.96 12.93
CA ASN A 116 -16.79 23.04 12.61
C ASN A 116 -15.76 22.65 11.55
N PHE A 117 -16.02 21.63 10.75
CA PHE A 117 -15.13 21.20 9.68
C PHE A 117 -15.90 21.05 8.35
N GLN A 118 -15.16 21.05 7.27
CA GLN A 118 -15.64 20.66 5.94
C GLN A 118 -15.09 19.28 5.55
N GLU A 119 -15.87 18.53 4.79
CA GLU A 119 -15.45 17.23 4.27
C GLU A 119 -14.22 17.38 3.36
N GLY A 120 -13.25 16.51 3.51
CA GLY A 120 -11.99 16.58 2.77
C GLY A 120 -10.99 17.63 3.26
N GLN A 121 -11.33 18.42 4.29
CA GLN A 121 -10.45 19.44 4.87
C GLN A 121 -9.23 18.79 5.57
N GLN A 122 -8.08 19.49 5.52
CA GLN A 122 -6.92 19.18 6.36
C GLN A 122 -7.11 19.82 7.75
N VAL A 123 -6.90 19.04 8.81
CA VAL A 123 -6.97 19.48 10.21
C VAL A 123 -5.68 19.15 10.94
N LYS A 124 -5.43 19.93 12.00
CA LYS A 124 -4.33 19.71 12.94
C LYS A 124 -4.84 19.01 14.20
N ALA A 125 -3.98 18.28 14.87
CA ALA A 125 -4.28 17.74 16.18
C ALA A 125 -4.68 18.86 17.13
N GLY A 126 -5.82 18.67 17.86
CA GLY A 126 -6.42 19.64 18.77
C GLY A 126 -7.51 20.53 18.14
N ASP A 127 -7.65 20.59 16.81
CA ASP A 127 -8.69 21.38 16.16
C ASP A 127 -10.09 20.93 16.62
N LEU A 128 -11.00 21.88 16.88
CA LEU A 128 -12.37 21.62 17.30
C LEU A 128 -13.19 21.16 16.08
N LEU A 129 -13.65 19.92 16.12
CA LEU A 129 -14.41 19.31 15.04
C LEU A 129 -15.92 19.48 15.24
N ALA A 130 -16.41 19.22 16.44
CA ALA A 130 -17.83 19.26 16.70
C ALA A 130 -18.11 19.57 18.18
N VAL A 131 -19.32 19.98 18.46
CA VAL A 131 -19.79 20.31 19.80
C VAL A 131 -21.10 19.56 20.08
N ILE A 132 -21.11 18.81 21.16
CA ILE A 132 -22.29 18.20 21.73
C ILE A 132 -22.90 19.22 22.71
N ASP A 133 -24.21 19.19 22.90
CA ASP A 133 -24.91 20.10 23.85
C ASP A 133 -24.28 20.04 25.25
N PRO A 134 -23.61 21.13 25.69
CA PRO A 134 -22.87 21.13 26.94
C PRO A 134 -23.72 21.44 28.16
N ARG A 135 -25.02 21.86 27.99
CA ARG A 135 -25.84 22.41 29.06
C ARG A 135 -26.01 21.48 30.26
N SER A 136 -26.29 20.20 29.99
CA SER A 136 -26.44 19.20 31.07
C SER A 136 -25.14 18.97 31.83
N TYR A 137 -24.01 18.97 31.14
CA TYR A 137 -22.68 18.82 31.73
C TYR A 137 -22.22 20.04 32.50
N GLN A 138 -22.59 21.24 32.06
CA GLN A 138 -22.36 22.49 32.81
C GLN A 138 -23.13 22.50 34.14
N ILE A 139 -24.39 22.07 34.12
CA ILE A 139 -25.24 21.98 35.36
C ILE A 139 -24.61 20.94 36.31
N ALA A 140 -24.18 19.79 35.82
CA ALA A 140 -23.51 18.76 36.63
C ALA A 140 -22.23 19.28 37.29
N LEU A 141 -21.42 20.05 36.55
CA LEU A 141 -20.21 20.69 37.08
C LEU A 141 -20.56 21.68 38.18
N GLN A 142 -21.54 22.59 37.98
CA GLN A 142 -21.95 23.55 38.96
C GLN A 142 -22.48 22.88 40.25
N GLN A 143 -23.21 21.78 40.13
CA GLN A 143 -23.69 21.01 41.28
C GLN A 143 -22.53 20.42 42.07
N ALA A 144 -21.53 19.83 41.40
CA ALA A 144 -20.34 19.26 42.05
C ALA A 144 -19.52 20.36 42.76
N GLU A 145 -19.35 21.53 42.12
CA GLU A 145 -18.66 22.69 42.71
C GLU A 145 -19.41 23.23 43.93
N GLY A 146 -20.75 23.31 43.89
CA GLY A 146 -21.56 23.73 45.02
C GLY A 146 -21.43 22.78 46.23
N THR A 147 -21.41 21.47 45.97
CA THR A 147 -21.18 20.45 47.00
C THR A 147 -19.79 20.57 47.63
N LEU A 148 -18.76 20.79 46.82
CA LEU A 148 -17.40 21.04 47.30
C LEU A 148 -17.33 22.28 48.19
N MET A 149 -17.92 23.38 47.74
CA MET A 149 -17.96 24.64 48.49
C MET A 149 -18.64 24.48 49.87
N THR A 150 -19.76 23.76 49.94
CA THR A 150 -20.47 23.47 51.22
C THR A 150 -19.56 22.72 52.18
N ASN A 151 -18.87 21.65 51.72
CA ASN A 151 -17.98 20.86 52.57
C ASN A 151 -16.72 21.63 52.99
N GLN A 152 -16.23 22.54 52.16
CA GLN A 152 -15.14 23.45 52.52
C GLN A 152 -15.56 24.42 53.64
N ALA A 153 -16.81 24.92 53.60
CA ALA A 153 -17.35 25.77 54.67
C ALA A 153 -17.48 25.00 55.97
N LEU A 154 -17.96 23.72 55.91
CA LEU A 154 -18.07 22.86 57.11
C LEU A 154 -16.68 22.55 57.69
N LEU A 155 -15.69 22.28 56.87
CA LEU A 155 -14.31 22.11 57.34
C LEU A 155 -13.80 23.35 58.05
N LYS A 156 -14.02 24.53 57.46
CA LYS A 156 -13.61 25.80 58.08
C LYS A 156 -14.27 26.00 59.47
N ASN A 157 -15.57 25.71 59.60
CA ASN A 157 -16.27 25.75 60.87
C ASN A 157 -15.69 24.75 61.88
N ALA A 158 -15.46 23.50 61.46
CA ALA A 158 -14.85 22.49 62.33
C ALA A 158 -13.43 22.89 62.82
N GLN A 159 -12.64 23.54 61.94
CA GLN A 159 -11.34 24.08 62.32
C GLN A 159 -11.43 25.18 63.39
N ILE A 160 -12.39 26.05 63.27
CA ILE A 160 -12.65 27.12 64.26
C ILE A 160 -13.07 26.47 65.59
N ASP A 161 -13.95 25.48 65.56
CA ASP A 161 -14.42 24.78 66.76
C ASP A 161 -13.31 24.04 67.48
N VAL A 162 -12.47 23.31 66.71
CA VAL A 162 -11.28 22.64 67.28
C VAL A 162 -10.35 23.64 67.96
N GLN A 163 -10.11 24.82 67.33
CA GLN A 163 -9.29 25.83 67.96
C GLN A 163 -9.89 26.33 69.28
N ARG A 164 -11.20 26.57 69.33
CA ARG A 164 -11.91 26.93 70.53
C ARG A 164 -11.83 25.83 71.59
N TYR A 165 -12.04 24.58 71.23
CA TYR A 165 -11.98 23.47 72.19
C TYR A 165 -10.52 23.20 72.65
N ARG A 166 -9.49 23.45 71.86
CA ARG A 166 -8.10 23.41 72.33
C ARG A 166 -7.79 24.42 73.38
N ASP A 167 -8.35 25.64 73.28
CA ASP A 167 -8.13 26.69 74.26
C ASP A 167 -8.91 26.37 75.54
N LEU A 168 -10.13 25.89 75.45
CA LEU A 168 -10.96 25.48 76.65
C LEU A 168 -10.32 24.24 77.34
N TYR A 169 -9.69 23.32 76.59
CA TYR A 169 -9.01 22.16 77.16
C TYR A 169 -7.77 22.59 77.96
N LYS A 170 -7.00 23.58 77.48
CA LYS A 170 -5.87 24.15 78.27
C LYS A 170 -6.32 24.76 79.59
N GLU A 171 -7.58 25.23 79.70
CA GLU A 171 -8.18 25.74 80.87
C GLU A 171 -8.90 24.69 81.72
N ASP A 172 -8.69 23.40 81.43
CA ASP A 172 -9.39 22.27 82.06
C ASP A 172 -10.94 22.37 82.04
N SER A 173 -11.51 23.14 81.09
CA SER A 173 -12.94 23.44 81.00
C SER A 173 -13.73 22.40 80.19
N ILE A 174 -13.08 21.46 79.47
CA ILE A 174 -13.74 20.39 78.70
C ILE A 174 -13.00 19.05 78.80
N ALA A 175 -13.74 17.95 78.54
CA ALA A 175 -13.17 16.60 78.51
C ALA A 175 -12.30 16.41 77.23
N LYS A 176 -11.22 15.67 77.35
CA LYS A 176 -10.36 15.33 76.22
C LYS A 176 -11.12 14.65 75.06
N GLN A 177 -12.09 13.79 75.37
CA GLN A 177 -12.93 13.13 74.39
C GLN A 177 -13.64 14.09 73.46
N THR A 178 -14.07 15.29 73.96
CA THR A 178 -14.73 16.30 73.13
C THR A 178 -13.76 16.92 72.12
N LEU A 179 -12.51 17.16 72.50
CA LEU A 179 -11.47 17.64 71.60
C LEU A 179 -11.13 16.59 70.56
N ASP A 180 -10.88 15.35 70.99
CA ASP A 180 -10.54 14.22 70.09
C ASP A 180 -11.64 13.99 69.05
N THR A 181 -12.93 14.13 69.42
CA THR A 181 -14.07 14.03 68.52
C THR A 181 -14.08 15.17 67.48
N ALA A 182 -13.82 16.39 67.91
CA ALA A 182 -13.77 17.55 67.00
C ALA A 182 -12.59 17.45 66.03
N GLU A 183 -11.43 16.96 66.47
CA GLU A 183 -10.29 16.72 65.62
C GLU A 183 -10.56 15.63 64.57
N SER A 184 -11.24 14.54 64.97
CA SER A 184 -11.68 13.49 64.08
C SER A 184 -12.63 13.99 62.97
N LEU A 185 -13.51 14.96 63.31
CA LEU A 185 -14.44 15.59 62.37
C LEU A 185 -13.69 16.38 61.29
N ILE A 186 -12.59 17.05 61.60
CA ILE A 186 -11.71 17.67 60.60
C ILE A 186 -11.22 16.63 59.59
N GLY A 187 -10.70 15.47 60.07
CA GLY A 187 -10.26 14.38 59.20
C GLY A 187 -11.37 13.87 58.29
N GLN A 188 -12.60 13.74 58.82
CA GLN A 188 -13.77 13.34 58.02
C GLN A 188 -14.09 14.34 56.93
N TYR A 189 -14.14 15.65 57.22
CA TYR A 189 -14.40 16.67 56.21
C TYR A 189 -13.29 16.78 55.18
N GLN A 190 -12.02 16.62 55.59
CA GLN A 190 -10.89 16.57 54.64
C GLN A 190 -11.04 15.41 53.67
N GLY A 191 -11.41 14.22 54.14
CA GLY A 191 -11.71 13.06 53.32
C GLY A 191 -12.85 13.34 52.31
N THR A 192 -13.95 13.91 52.81
CA THR A 192 -15.13 14.29 52.02
C THR A 192 -14.78 15.32 50.94
N ILE A 193 -14.01 16.35 51.29
CA ILE A 193 -13.52 17.36 50.33
C ILE A 193 -12.71 16.75 49.22
N LYS A 194 -11.82 15.79 49.54
CA LYS A 194 -11.01 15.08 48.54
C LYS A 194 -11.88 14.29 47.57
N THR A 195 -12.95 13.64 48.06
CA THR A 195 -13.93 12.95 47.21
C THR A 195 -14.70 13.93 46.32
N ASN A 196 -15.13 15.09 46.89
CA ASN A 196 -15.84 16.11 46.11
C ASN A 196 -14.93 16.76 45.03
N GLN A 197 -13.64 16.96 45.32
CA GLN A 197 -12.67 17.42 44.33
C GLN A 197 -12.56 16.45 43.15
N ALA A 198 -12.58 15.13 43.41
CA ALA A 198 -12.59 14.14 42.36
C ALA A 198 -13.89 14.21 41.52
N ALA A 199 -15.06 14.42 42.19
CA ALA A 199 -16.36 14.59 41.50
C ALA A 199 -16.39 15.84 40.60
N VAL A 200 -15.80 16.95 41.05
CA VAL A 200 -15.65 18.18 40.23
C VAL A 200 -14.73 17.87 39.02
N GLY A 201 -13.63 17.14 39.25
CA GLY A 201 -12.74 16.75 38.17
C GLY A 201 -13.42 15.89 37.10
N ASP A 202 -14.25 14.94 37.53
CA ASP A 202 -15.02 14.08 36.61
C ASP A 202 -16.07 14.89 35.81
N ALA A 203 -16.84 15.76 36.49
CA ALA A 203 -17.80 16.62 35.81
C ALA A 203 -17.13 17.56 34.78
N ARG A 204 -15.96 18.09 35.12
CA ARG A 204 -15.17 18.94 34.20
C ARG A 204 -14.66 18.17 33.01
N LEU A 205 -14.19 16.96 33.22
CA LEU A 205 -13.73 16.08 32.14
C LEU A 205 -14.85 15.71 31.17
N ASN A 206 -16.05 15.41 31.72
CA ASN A 206 -17.23 15.13 30.92
C ASN A 206 -17.67 16.34 30.09
N LEU A 207 -17.57 17.55 30.66
CA LEU A 207 -17.84 18.80 29.95
C LEU A 207 -16.81 19.04 28.84
N ASP A 208 -15.52 18.74 29.05
CA ASP A 208 -14.48 18.85 28.00
C ASP A 208 -14.76 17.88 26.87
N PHE A 209 -15.23 16.68 27.14
CA PHE A 209 -15.60 15.68 26.12
C PHE A 209 -16.79 16.10 25.25
N THR A 210 -17.58 17.13 25.62
CA THR A 210 -18.58 17.69 24.72
C THR A 210 -17.95 18.41 23.54
N GLN A 211 -16.69 18.83 23.65
CA GLN A 211 -15.90 19.41 22.57
C GLN A 211 -15.10 18.31 21.90
N ILE A 212 -15.58 17.81 20.77
CA ILE A 212 -14.90 16.78 20.01
C ILE A 212 -13.75 17.41 19.22
N ARG A 213 -12.51 17.04 19.56
CA ARG A 213 -11.29 17.55 18.92
C ARG A 213 -10.58 16.47 18.12
N ALA A 214 -9.83 16.91 17.11
CA ALA A 214 -9.02 16.04 16.28
C ALA A 214 -7.87 15.40 17.10
N PRO A 215 -7.78 14.08 17.22
CA PRO A 215 -6.70 13.44 17.99
C PRO A 215 -5.37 13.41 17.22
N ILE A 216 -5.41 13.50 15.91
CA ILE A 216 -4.25 13.56 15.01
C ILE A 216 -4.44 14.61 13.93
N SER A 217 -3.33 15.06 13.35
CA SER A 217 -3.37 15.84 12.12
C SER A 217 -3.59 14.93 10.91
N GLY A 218 -4.43 15.37 9.96
CA GLY A 218 -4.73 14.56 8.78
C GLY A 218 -5.90 15.13 7.98
N ARG A 219 -6.31 14.38 6.97
CA ARG A 219 -7.45 14.74 6.11
C ARG A 219 -8.73 14.12 6.68
N ILE A 220 -9.75 14.95 6.78
CA ILE A 220 -11.10 14.53 7.20
C ILE A 220 -11.79 13.81 6.04
N GLY A 221 -12.42 12.68 6.33
CA GLY A 221 -13.28 11.93 5.41
C GLY A 221 -14.68 12.51 5.28
N LEU A 222 -15.59 11.71 4.76
CA LEU A 222 -17.00 12.06 4.68
C LEU A 222 -17.65 12.01 6.07
N ARG A 223 -18.56 12.92 6.33
CA ARG A 223 -19.35 13.01 7.54
C ARG A 223 -20.36 11.86 7.61
N GLN A 224 -20.48 11.23 8.77
CA GLN A 224 -21.44 10.15 8.98
C GLN A 224 -22.63 10.57 9.84
N LEU A 225 -22.53 11.70 10.57
CA LEU A 225 -23.55 12.25 11.44
C LEU A 225 -23.77 13.73 11.14
N ASP A 226 -25.02 14.17 11.23
CA ASP A 226 -25.44 15.54 10.99
C ASP A 226 -25.76 16.28 12.29
N VAL A 227 -25.80 17.62 12.22
CA VAL A 227 -26.28 18.48 13.29
C VAL A 227 -27.73 18.13 13.60
N GLY A 228 -28.06 18.04 14.89
CA GLY A 228 -29.36 17.58 15.37
C GLY A 228 -29.46 16.10 15.69
N ASN A 229 -28.47 15.29 15.28
CA ASN A 229 -28.44 13.88 15.63
C ASN A 229 -28.08 13.68 17.10
N LEU A 230 -28.80 12.77 17.76
CA LEU A 230 -28.44 12.30 19.09
C LEU A 230 -27.35 11.27 19.01
N VAL A 231 -26.23 11.49 19.69
CA VAL A 231 -25.10 10.56 19.78
C VAL A 231 -25.05 9.90 21.15
N ALA A 232 -24.71 8.62 21.19
CA ALA A 232 -24.45 7.90 22.43
C ALA A 232 -22.96 7.91 22.78
N ALA A 233 -22.65 7.73 24.06
CA ALA A 233 -21.27 7.55 24.49
C ALA A 233 -20.70 6.25 23.90
N ASN A 234 -19.54 6.33 23.26
CA ASN A 234 -18.85 5.20 22.64
C ASN A 234 -19.67 4.46 21.56
N ASP A 235 -20.55 5.16 20.86
CA ASP A 235 -21.29 4.61 19.73
C ASP A 235 -20.33 3.98 18.69
N THR A 236 -20.83 2.94 18.01
CA THR A 236 -20.09 2.30 16.90
C THR A 236 -19.95 3.22 15.69
N THR A 237 -20.92 4.12 15.49
CA THR A 237 -20.91 5.10 14.41
C THR A 237 -19.91 6.22 14.72
N ALA A 238 -18.94 6.40 13.85
CA ALA A 238 -18.00 7.51 13.95
C ALA A 238 -18.67 8.80 13.47
N LEU A 239 -18.32 9.94 14.07
CA LEU A 239 -18.66 11.25 13.53
C LEU A 239 -17.99 11.45 12.16
N VAL A 240 -16.71 11.13 12.12
CA VAL A 240 -15.87 11.27 10.94
C VAL A 240 -14.60 10.42 11.10
N VAL A 241 -13.99 10.06 9.97
CA VAL A 241 -12.69 9.39 9.93
C VAL A 241 -11.60 10.41 9.59
N ILE A 242 -10.54 10.46 10.38
CA ILE A 242 -9.35 11.27 10.08
C ILE A 242 -8.24 10.34 9.61
N THR A 243 -7.69 10.64 8.45
CA THR A 243 -6.65 9.84 7.82
C THR A 243 -5.38 10.67 7.63
N GLN A 244 -4.29 10.21 8.20
CA GLN A 244 -2.98 10.85 8.01
C GLN A 244 -2.39 10.40 6.69
N THR A 245 -2.35 11.30 5.71
CA THR A 245 -1.84 11.07 4.36
C THR A 245 -0.43 11.65 4.13
N LYS A 246 0.07 12.44 5.09
CA LYS A 246 1.40 13.06 5.10
C LYS A 246 2.08 12.81 6.45
N PRO A 247 3.07 11.92 6.52
CA PRO A 247 3.52 10.97 5.50
C PRO A 247 2.53 9.83 5.25
N ILE A 248 2.74 9.09 4.16
CA ILE A 248 1.96 7.91 3.78
C ILE A 248 2.88 6.69 3.64
N THR A 249 2.34 5.50 3.69
CA THR A 249 3.12 4.27 3.55
C THR A 249 2.63 3.42 2.38
N VAL A 250 3.53 2.63 1.81
CA VAL A 250 3.20 1.59 0.84
C VAL A 250 3.65 0.26 1.38
N ASN A 251 2.72 -0.67 1.48
CA ASN A 251 2.99 -2.04 1.87
C ASN A 251 3.08 -2.89 0.59
N PHE A 252 4.15 -3.66 0.45
CA PHE A 252 4.37 -4.56 -0.68
C PHE A 252 5.05 -5.84 -0.20
N THR A 253 5.07 -6.88 -1.02
CA THR A 253 5.64 -8.19 -0.65
C THR A 253 6.70 -8.61 -1.65
N LEU A 254 7.78 -9.21 -1.15
CA LEU A 254 8.81 -9.83 -2.00
C LEU A 254 8.92 -11.32 -1.69
N PRO A 255 9.18 -12.17 -2.69
CA PRO A 255 9.41 -13.59 -2.51
C PRO A 255 10.68 -13.87 -1.70
N GLU A 256 10.70 -14.99 -0.98
CA GLU A 256 11.83 -15.39 -0.12
C GLU A 256 13.17 -15.44 -0.87
N LYS A 257 13.17 -15.86 -2.14
CA LYS A 257 14.38 -15.94 -2.98
C LYS A 257 15.12 -14.60 -3.16
N ASP A 258 14.39 -13.47 -3.07
CA ASP A 258 14.90 -12.12 -3.31
C ASP A 258 15.27 -11.39 -2.00
N LEU A 259 15.11 -12.07 -0.83
CA LEU A 259 15.28 -11.42 0.47
C LEU A 259 16.74 -11.25 0.89
N ALA A 260 17.64 -12.14 0.47
CA ALA A 260 19.00 -12.19 1.00
C ALA A 260 19.74 -10.86 0.80
N ASP A 261 19.66 -10.29 -0.41
CA ASP A 261 20.31 -9.03 -0.75
C ASP A 261 19.68 -7.84 0.00
N VAL A 262 18.35 -7.77 0.02
CA VAL A 262 17.61 -6.67 0.65
C VAL A 262 17.84 -6.66 2.17
N ILE A 263 17.76 -7.82 2.82
CA ILE A 263 17.95 -7.94 4.28
C ILE A 263 19.41 -7.63 4.66
N GLY A 264 20.38 -8.03 3.84
CA GLY A 264 21.79 -7.72 4.06
C GLY A 264 22.02 -6.20 4.14
N HIS A 265 21.56 -5.46 3.15
CA HIS A 265 21.68 -4.00 3.11
C HIS A 265 20.87 -3.31 4.22
N TYR A 266 19.64 -3.79 4.48
CA TYR A 266 18.81 -3.23 5.55
C TYR A 266 19.46 -3.38 6.95
N ARG A 267 20.07 -4.55 7.25
CA ARG A 267 20.79 -4.79 8.52
C ARG A 267 22.04 -3.94 8.68
N ASN A 268 22.69 -3.60 7.58
CA ASN A 268 23.84 -2.69 7.58
C ASN A 268 23.45 -1.22 7.80
N GLY A 269 22.16 -0.92 7.87
CA GLY A 269 21.63 0.43 8.06
C GLY A 269 21.55 1.26 6.78
N ASP A 270 21.70 0.63 5.61
CA ASP A 270 21.59 1.31 4.31
C ASP A 270 20.14 1.82 4.10
N LYS A 271 20.03 3.05 3.62
CA LYS A 271 18.74 3.58 3.18
C LYS A 271 18.43 3.02 1.81
N LEU A 272 17.44 2.15 1.75
CA LEU A 272 16.99 1.53 0.51
C LEU A 272 15.88 2.40 -0.13
N PRO A 273 16.16 3.07 -1.26
CA PRO A 273 15.14 3.88 -1.95
C PRO A 273 14.04 2.99 -2.52
N VAL A 274 12.80 3.49 -2.43
CA VAL A 274 11.61 2.84 -3.00
C VAL A 274 10.89 3.85 -3.87
N GLU A 275 10.59 3.47 -5.09
CA GLU A 275 9.81 4.27 -6.01
C GLU A 275 8.39 3.69 -6.10
N ALA A 276 7.39 4.57 -6.03
CA ALA A 276 6.00 4.22 -6.26
C ALA A 276 5.60 4.68 -7.67
N TRP A 277 5.28 3.72 -8.54
CA TRP A 277 4.82 3.94 -9.91
C TRP A 277 3.33 3.70 -10.02
N ASP A 278 2.70 4.24 -11.03
CA ASP A 278 1.30 3.98 -11.31
C ASP A 278 1.06 2.48 -11.63
N ARG A 279 -0.22 2.08 -11.64
CA ARG A 279 -0.59 0.69 -11.92
C ARG A 279 -0.11 0.21 -13.30
N GLY A 280 0.03 1.11 -14.27
CA GLY A 280 0.54 0.83 -15.60
C GLY A 280 2.07 0.77 -15.68
N ASP A 281 2.78 1.01 -14.58
CA ASP A 281 4.26 1.07 -14.50
C ASP A 281 4.88 2.12 -15.45
N VAL A 282 4.09 3.18 -15.79
CA VAL A 282 4.47 4.21 -16.76
C VAL A 282 4.94 5.49 -16.10
N LYS A 283 4.23 5.93 -15.03
CA LYS A 283 4.47 7.22 -14.38
C LYS A 283 4.94 7.04 -12.96
N LEU A 284 6.10 7.61 -12.63
CA LEU A 284 6.57 7.74 -11.25
C LEU A 284 5.66 8.71 -10.49
N GLN A 285 5.05 8.24 -9.39
CA GLN A 285 4.16 9.04 -8.55
C GLN A 285 4.89 9.66 -7.36
N ALA A 286 5.74 8.86 -6.69
CA ALA A 286 6.47 9.32 -5.52
C ALA A 286 7.77 8.54 -5.32
N LYS A 287 8.73 9.17 -4.62
CA LYS A 287 9.95 8.54 -4.12
C LYS A 287 9.90 8.48 -2.61
N GLY A 288 10.31 7.35 -2.06
CA GLY A 288 10.33 7.10 -0.62
C GLY A 288 11.51 6.24 -0.23
N VAL A 289 11.47 5.76 1.00
CA VAL A 289 12.49 4.89 1.57
C VAL A 289 11.86 3.71 2.28
N LEU A 290 12.54 2.58 2.29
CA LEU A 290 12.14 1.42 3.07
C LEU A 290 12.19 1.79 4.56
N ALA A 291 11.05 1.65 5.24
CA ALA A 291 10.90 2.00 6.65
C ALA A 291 11.03 0.78 7.56
N SER A 292 10.43 -0.33 7.18
CA SER A 292 10.46 -1.56 7.98
C SER A 292 10.22 -2.80 7.14
N ILE A 293 10.70 -3.91 7.66
CA ILE A 293 10.49 -5.25 7.13
C ILE A 293 9.73 -6.03 8.20
N ASP A 294 8.76 -6.84 7.81
CA ASP A 294 8.03 -7.71 8.73
C ASP A 294 8.98 -8.76 9.35
N ASN A 295 8.62 -9.31 10.49
CA ASN A 295 9.40 -10.31 11.21
C ASN A 295 9.02 -11.75 10.85
N GLN A 296 8.01 -11.95 10.02
CA GLN A 296 7.48 -13.28 9.65
C GLN A 296 7.24 -13.36 8.13
N ILE A 297 7.64 -14.49 7.54
CA ILE A 297 7.28 -14.85 6.18
C ILE A 297 5.88 -15.44 6.19
N ASP A 298 5.04 -15.00 5.28
CA ASP A 298 3.73 -15.61 5.05
C ASP A 298 3.93 -16.96 4.36
N ILE A 299 3.67 -18.04 5.10
CA ILE A 299 3.89 -19.42 4.64
C ILE A 299 2.94 -19.83 3.50
N THR A 300 1.81 -19.13 3.33
CA THR A 300 0.85 -19.44 2.25
C THR A 300 1.31 -18.92 0.91
N THR A 301 2.04 -17.82 0.90
CA THR A 301 2.52 -17.15 -0.31
C THR A 301 4.04 -17.23 -0.49
N GLY A 302 4.80 -17.64 0.55
CA GLY A 302 6.26 -17.63 0.53
C GLY A 302 6.85 -16.24 0.38
N THR A 303 6.16 -15.21 0.90
CA THR A 303 6.58 -13.81 0.76
C THR A 303 6.76 -13.13 2.11
N LEU A 304 7.63 -12.11 2.14
CA LEU A 304 7.83 -11.24 3.28
C LEU A 304 7.23 -9.85 2.97
N LYS A 305 6.61 -9.24 3.98
CA LYS A 305 6.00 -7.90 3.83
C LYS A 305 7.03 -6.81 4.13
N PHE A 306 6.99 -5.79 3.30
CA PHE A 306 7.81 -4.59 3.38
C PHE A 306 6.92 -3.37 3.51
N LYS A 307 7.37 -2.39 4.26
CA LYS A 307 6.71 -1.10 4.41
C LYS A 307 7.68 0.02 4.04
N ALA A 308 7.35 0.75 2.99
CA ALA A 308 8.07 1.95 2.59
C ALA A 308 7.30 3.21 3.01
N ARG A 309 8.03 4.26 3.37
CA ARG A 309 7.49 5.57 3.76
C ARG A 309 7.73 6.59 2.66
N PHE A 310 6.70 7.37 2.38
CA PHE A 310 6.69 8.46 1.41
C PHE A 310 6.19 9.74 2.08
N ASP A 311 6.80 10.87 1.84
CA ASP A 311 6.38 12.14 2.45
C ASP A 311 5.06 12.64 1.87
N ASN A 312 4.78 12.32 0.60
CA ASN A 312 3.49 12.58 -0.10
C ASN A 312 3.00 14.02 -0.04
N GLU A 313 3.91 14.98 -0.15
CA GLU A 313 3.57 16.40 -0.04
C GLU A 313 2.59 16.88 -1.10
N ASN A 314 2.71 16.33 -2.31
CA ASN A 314 1.85 16.62 -3.45
C ASN A 314 0.54 15.82 -3.46
N GLU A 315 0.26 15.01 -2.43
CA GLU A 315 -0.92 14.14 -2.31
C GLU A 315 -1.18 13.25 -3.54
N ALA A 316 -0.12 12.82 -4.22
CA ALA A 316 -0.22 11.96 -5.39
C ALA A 316 -0.64 10.52 -5.01
N LEU A 317 -0.32 10.09 -3.80
CA LEU A 317 -0.68 8.77 -3.28
C LEU A 317 -1.91 8.86 -2.39
N PHE A 318 -2.92 8.04 -2.68
CA PHE A 318 -4.14 7.94 -1.89
C PHE A 318 -4.21 6.60 -1.14
N PRO A 319 -4.73 6.57 0.09
CA PRO A 319 -4.96 5.33 0.83
C PRO A 319 -5.79 4.33 0.02
N ASN A 320 -5.43 3.05 0.11
CA ASN A 320 -6.01 1.91 -0.62
C ASN A 320 -5.76 1.92 -2.14
N GLN A 321 -4.94 2.84 -2.65
CA GLN A 321 -4.49 2.82 -4.04
C GLN A 321 -3.47 1.68 -4.25
N PHE A 322 -3.54 1.01 -5.41
CA PHE A 322 -2.51 0.08 -5.84
C PHE A 322 -1.42 0.82 -6.62
N VAL A 323 -0.17 0.50 -6.32
CA VAL A 323 1.01 1.06 -6.97
C VAL A 323 2.02 -0.05 -7.25
N ASN A 324 2.84 0.12 -8.28
CA ASN A 324 4.00 -0.71 -8.49
C ASN A 324 5.17 -0.14 -7.67
N ALA A 325 5.56 -0.86 -6.63
CA ALA A 325 6.71 -0.51 -5.81
C ALA A 325 7.99 -1.07 -6.46
N ARG A 326 8.98 -0.21 -6.68
CA ARG A 326 10.30 -0.59 -7.17
C ARG A 326 11.31 -0.30 -6.06
N LEU A 327 11.80 -1.35 -5.42
CA LEU A 327 12.83 -1.27 -4.37
C LEU A 327 14.20 -1.36 -5.02
N LEU A 328 15.02 -0.34 -4.88
CA LEU A 328 16.43 -0.39 -5.27
C LEU A 328 17.20 -1.16 -4.19
N ALA A 329 17.59 -2.39 -4.51
CA ALA A 329 18.32 -3.25 -3.57
C ALA A 329 19.81 -2.92 -3.57
N SER A 330 20.42 -2.87 -4.75
CA SER A 330 21.84 -2.58 -4.92
C SER A 330 22.13 -1.99 -6.30
N THR A 331 23.35 -1.50 -6.49
CA THR A 331 23.81 -1.04 -7.80
C THR A 331 25.13 -1.73 -8.13
N MET A 332 25.15 -2.52 -9.20
CA MET A 332 26.37 -3.12 -9.73
C MET A 332 27.17 -2.03 -10.43
N LYS A 333 28.31 -1.67 -9.87
CA LYS A 333 29.20 -0.66 -10.46
C LYS A 333 30.08 -1.26 -11.53
N ASN A 334 30.34 -0.48 -12.60
CA ASN A 334 31.21 -0.87 -13.71
C ASN A 334 30.83 -2.22 -14.35
N ALA A 335 29.56 -2.57 -14.40
CA ALA A 335 29.09 -3.78 -15.07
C ALA A 335 29.19 -3.64 -16.59
N VAL A 336 29.53 -4.75 -17.28
CA VAL A 336 29.49 -4.81 -18.75
C VAL A 336 28.02 -4.97 -19.14
N LEU A 337 27.50 -4.02 -19.91
CA LEU A 337 26.12 -3.93 -20.33
C LEU A 337 26.02 -4.16 -21.85
N VAL A 338 25.04 -4.96 -22.23
CA VAL A 338 24.63 -5.10 -23.63
C VAL A 338 23.15 -4.87 -23.76
N PRO A 339 22.66 -4.37 -24.91
CA PRO A 339 21.21 -4.29 -25.12
C PRO A 339 20.59 -5.69 -25.01
N SER A 340 19.47 -5.82 -24.30
CA SER A 340 18.82 -7.12 -24.08
C SER A 340 18.41 -7.81 -25.38
N ALA A 341 18.14 -7.03 -26.44
CA ALA A 341 17.83 -7.53 -27.77
C ALA A 341 19.01 -8.29 -28.44
N ALA A 342 20.25 -8.03 -28.03
CA ALA A 342 21.42 -8.72 -28.57
C ALA A 342 21.61 -10.13 -28.01
N VAL A 343 21.01 -10.42 -26.86
CA VAL A 343 21.18 -11.70 -26.15
C VAL A 343 20.28 -12.75 -26.75
N GLN A 344 20.90 -13.86 -27.20
CA GLN A 344 20.23 -15.00 -27.85
C GLN A 344 20.28 -16.23 -26.95
N PHE A 345 19.24 -17.06 -27.03
CA PHE A 345 19.14 -18.32 -26.29
C PHE A 345 19.29 -19.52 -27.27
N GLY A 346 20.25 -20.38 -27.02
CA GLY A 346 20.52 -21.56 -27.83
C GLY A 346 20.56 -22.84 -27.00
N VAL A 347 20.76 -23.95 -27.68
CA VAL A 347 20.86 -25.30 -27.07
C VAL A 347 21.99 -25.38 -26.04
N ASN A 348 23.09 -24.66 -26.28
CA ASN A 348 24.27 -24.65 -25.41
C ASN A 348 24.26 -23.51 -24.36
N GLY A 349 23.14 -22.83 -24.20
CA GLY A 349 23.00 -21.69 -23.25
C GLY A 349 22.84 -20.33 -23.95
N THR A 350 23.12 -19.28 -23.20
CA THR A 350 22.98 -17.89 -23.65
C THR A 350 24.22 -17.47 -24.43
N PHE A 351 24.03 -16.81 -25.58
CA PHE A 351 25.12 -16.37 -26.45
C PHE A 351 24.78 -15.03 -27.12
N VAL A 352 25.82 -14.40 -27.70
CA VAL A 352 25.70 -13.26 -28.60
C VAL A 352 26.53 -13.48 -29.85
N TYR A 353 26.17 -12.77 -30.91
CA TYR A 353 27.04 -12.64 -32.09
C TYR A 353 27.94 -11.42 -31.88
N VAL A 354 29.24 -11.65 -31.81
CA VAL A 354 30.27 -10.60 -31.69
C VAL A 354 30.93 -10.38 -33.05
N MET A 355 31.15 -9.15 -33.40
CA MET A 355 31.90 -8.79 -34.63
C MET A 355 33.37 -9.19 -34.49
N GLU A 356 33.88 -9.96 -35.44
CA GLU A 356 35.29 -10.24 -35.62
C GLU A 356 35.79 -9.41 -36.81
N GLY A 357 36.40 -8.28 -36.52
CA GLY A 357 36.68 -7.26 -37.53
C GLY A 357 35.39 -6.57 -38.02
N ASP A 358 35.35 -6.18 -39.31
CA ASP A 358 34.23 -5.41 -39.86
C ASP A 358 33.23 -6.22 -40.68
N LYS A 359 33.54 -7.51 -40.96
CA LYS A 359 32.76 -8.31 -41.95
C LYS A 359 32.34 -9.68 -41.46
N LYS A 360 32.77 -10.15 -40.30
CA LYS A 360 32.47 -11.49 -39.80
C LYS A 360 31.89 -11.42 -38.38
N VAL A 361 31.01 -12.35 -38.08
CA VAL A 361 30.49 -12.55 -36.73
C VAL A 361 30.90 -13.90 -36.18
N ARG A 362 31.11 -13.95 -34.87
CA ARG A 362 31.39 -15.16 -34.11
C ARG A 362 30.42 -15.34 -32.98
N ILE A 363 29.97 -16.56 -32.76
CA ILE A 363 29.18 -16.92 -31.60
C ILE A 363 30.08 -16.92 -30.37
N ARG A 364 29.71 -16.14 -29.34
CA ARG A 364 30.38 -16.13 -28.05
C ARG A 364 29.37 -16.46 -26.95
N GLN A 365 29.64 -17.53 -26.22
CA GLN A 365 28.79 -17.90 -25.07
C GLN A 365 29.01 -16.94 -23.92
N LEU A 366 27.93 -16.65 -23.20
CA LEU A 366 27.88 -15.67 -22.10
C LEU A 366 27.34 -16.30 -20.84
N LYS A 367 27.79 -15.76 -19.70
CA LYS A 367 27.04 -15.82 -18.46
C LYS A 367 26.39 -14.47 -18.22
N THR A 368 25.07 -14.48 -18.21
CA THR A 368 24.28 -13.29 -17.98
C THR A 368 24.00 -13.11 -16.49
N GLY A 369 24.03 -11.88 -16.02
CA GLY A 369 23.58 -11.45 -14.71
C GLY A 369 22.15 -10.89 -14.75
N PRO A 370 21.81 -9.94 -13.86
CA PRO A 370 20.53 -9.25 -13.87
C PRO A 370 20.28 -8.53 -15.20
N SER A 371 19.03 -8.46 -15.61
CA SER A 371 18.61 -7.77 -16.83
C SER A 371 17.38 -6.92 -16.59
N ASP A 372 17.27 -5.85 -17.35
CA ASP A 372 16.05 -5.04 -17.45
C ASP A 372 15.50 -5.06 -18.90
N GLU A 373 14.49 -4.23 -19.17
CA GLU A 373 13.86 -4.14 -20.50
C GLU A 373 14.84 -3.72 -21.60
N ASN A 374 15.87 -2.96 -21.28
CA ASN A 374 16.78 -2.33 -22.22
C ASN A 374 18.16 -3.00 -22.25
N SER A 375 18.64 -3.46 -21.09
CA SER A 375 20.03 -3.87 -20.89
C SER A 375 20.15 -5.16 -20.09
N THR A 376 21.14 -5.97 -20.45
CA THR A 376 21.52 -7.18 -19.71
C THR A 376 22.96 -7.06 -19.24
N VAL A 377 23.19 -7.33 -17.96
CA VAL A 377 24.53 -7.40 -17.39
C VAL A 377 25.20 -8.70 -17.87
N ILE A 378 26.45 -8.59 -18.32
CA ILE A 378 27.26 -9.74 -18.67
C ILE A 378 28.33 -9.94 -17.60
N THR A 379 28.32 -11.13 -16.98
CA THR A 379 29.29 -11.47 -15.93
C THR A 379 30.54 -12.14 -16.49
N GLU A 380 30.40 -12.94 -17.55
CA GLU A 380 31.51 -13.59 -18.21
C GLU A 380 31.27 -13.69 -19.72
N GLY A 381 32.34 -13.65 -20.52
CA GLY A 381 32.31 -13.93 -21.95
C GLY A 381 32.37 -12.70 -22.86
N LEU A 382 32.28 -11.48 -22.35
CA LEU A 382 32.32 -10.26 -23.16
C LEU A 382 33.16 -9.19 -22.48
N ALA A 383 33.88 -8.41 -23.25
CA ALA A 383 34.63 -7.25 -22.80
C ALA A 383 33.94 -5.94 -23.21
N ALA A 384 34.18 -4.89 -22.45
CA ALA A 384 33.72 -3.55 -22.83
C ALA A 384 34.33 -3.13 -24.16
N GLY A 385 33.53 -2.58 -25.06
CA GLY A 385 33.93 -2.19 -26.41
C GLY A 385 33.69 -3.27 -27.47
N ASP A 386 33.41 -4.54 -27.10
CA ASP A 386 33.02 -5.56 -28.06
C ASP A 386 31.72 -5.15 -28.77
N ARG A 387 31.71 -5.30 -30.11
CA ARG A 387 30.53 -4.95 -30.92
C ARG A 387 29.61 -6.17 -31.04
N VAL A 388 28.41 -6.09 -30.54
CA VAL A 388 27.42 -7.17 -30.56
C VAL A 388 26.31 -6.86 -31.56
N VAL A 389 25.77 -7.90 -32.20
CA VAL A 389 24.69 -7.77 -33.18
C VAL A 389 23.37 -7.65 -32.45
N LEU A 390 22.58 -6.62 -32.78
CA LEU A 390 21.24 -6.36 -32.27
C LEU A 390 20.14 -6.98 -33.13
N GLU A 391 20.23 -6.79 -34.45
CA GLU A 391 19.21 -7.18 -35.41
C GLU A 391 19.85 -7.91 -36.58
N GLY A 392 19.10 -8.79 -37.24
CA GLY A 392 19.57 -9.64 -38.33
C GLY A 392 20.11 -11.01 -37.90
N THR A 393 19.91 -11.36 -36.64
CA THR A 393 20.45 -12.60 -36.02
C THR A 393 19.88 -13.89 -36.60
N ASP A 394 18.65 -13.89 -37.15
CA ASP A 394 17.92 -15.08 -37.61
C ASP A 394 18.63 -15.85 -38.74
N ARG A 395 19.48 -15.19 -39.51
CA ARG A 395 20.18 -15.76 -40.65
C ARG A 395 21.66 -16.01 -40.39
N LEU A 396 22.15 -15.68 -39.20
CA LEU A 396 23.55 -15.79 -38.86
C LEU A 396 23.90 -17.18 -38.37
N LYS A 397 25.10 -17.60 -38.77
CA LYS A 397 25.78 -18.77 -38.22
C LYS A 397 27.17 -18.33 -37.78
N ASP A 398 27.85 -19.18 -37.02
CA ASP A 398 29.24 -18.91 -36.65
C ASP A 398 30.10 -18.72 -37.90
N GLY A 399 30.86 -17.60 -37.96
CA GLY A 399 31.71 -17.25 -39.11
C GLY A 399 30.96 -16.61 -40.29
N SER A 400 29.66 -16.32 -40.20
CA SER A 400 28.92 -15.67 -41.29
C SER A 400 29.49 -14.30 -41.65
N GLU A 401 29.49 -13.98 -42.96
CA GLU A 401 29.83 -12.66 -43.46
C GLU A 401 28.62 -11.72 -43.32
N VAL A 402 28.87 -10.52 -42.80
CA VAL A 402 27.85 -9.53 -42.50
C VAL A 402 28.21 -8.18 -43.08
N GLU A 403 27.18 -7.39 -43.33
CA GLU A 403 27.30 -5.98 -43.71
C GLU A 403 26.64 -5.13 -42.61
N VAL A 404 27.44 -4.28 -41.97
CA VAL A 404 26.94 -3.43 -40.88
C VAL A 404 26.14 -2.27 -41.49
N VAL A 405 24.84 -2.29 -41.25
CA VAL A 405 23.92 -1.19 -41.59
C VAL A 405 23.77 -0.32 -40.37
N ASN A 406 24.54 0.75 -40.28
CA ASN A 406 24.38 1.77 -39.26
C ASN A 406 23.35 2.79 -39.74
N ASP A 407 22.11 2.71 -39.21
CA ASP A 407 21.28 3.88 -39.13
C ASP A 407 21.91 4.80 -38.08
N SER A 408 22.22 6.04 -38.51
CA SER A 408 22.91 7.06 -37.71
C SER A 408 22.06 7.59 -36.57
N LYS A 409 21.71 6.71 -35.65
CA LYS A 409 21.20 7.04 -34.31
C LYS A 409 21.90 6.14 -33.32
N ASP A 410 23.06 6.61 -32.86
CA ASP A 410 23.64 6.14 -31.61
C ASP A 410 22.57 6.20 -30.54
N VAL A 411 22.02 5.06 -30.17
CA VAL A 411 21.17 4.94 -28.98
C VAL A 411 22.13 4.69 -27.83
N PRO A 412 22.41 5.69 -27.02
CA PRO A 412 23.21 5.45 -25.82
C PRO A 412 22.43 4.52 -24.91
N VAL A 413 23.04 3.39 -24.56
CA VAL A 413 22.51 2.46 -23.57
C VAL A 413 22.62 3.15 -22.21
N THR A 414 21.55 3.83 -21.81
CA THR A 414 21.47 4.41 -20.48
C THR A 414 20.60 3.48 -19.64
N PRO A 415 21.14 2.86 -18.59
CA PRO A 415 20.36 2.01 -17.70
C PRO A 415 19.19 2.80 -17.11
N GLY A 416 17.95 2.32 -17.28
CA GLY A 416 16.76 2.94 -16.72
C GLY A 416 16.16 4.15 -17.45
N GLY A 417 16.70 4.55 -18.64
CA GLY A 417 16.16 5.67 -19.43
C GLY A 417 15.08 5.24 -20.42
N LYS A 418 13.89 5.86 -20.40
CA LYS A 418 12.87 5.71 -21.42
C LYS A 418 13.38 6.22 -22.78
N LEU A 419 13.13 5.47 -23.84
CA LEU A 419 13.22 5.97 -25.21
C LEU A 419 12.33 7.22 -25.33
N GLN A 420 12.93 8.40 -25.51
CA GLN A 420 12.19 9.61 -25.85
C GLN A 420 11.61 9.43 -27.25
N GLY A 421 10.29 9.24 -27.32
CA GLY A 421 9.55 9.25 -28.56
C GLY A 421 9.69 10.60 -29.24
N GLN A 422 9.98 10.57 -30.54
CA GLN A 422 10.01 11.73 -31.41
C GLN A 422 8.66 12.46 -31.36
N PRO A 423 8.63 13.80 -31.31
CA PRO A 423 7.39 14.54 -31.52
C PRO A 423 6.96 14.36 -33.00
N ALA A 424 5.70 13.98 -33.20
CA ALA A 424 5.06 13.94 -34.49
C ALA A 424 5.15 15.32 -35.11
N LYS A 425 5.65 15.39 -36.37
CA LYS A 425 5.58 16.57 -37.20
C LYS A 425 4.11 16.76 -37.61
N ASP A 426 3.46 17.71 -37.03
CA ASP A 426 2.22 18.24 -37.55
C ASP A 426 2.48 18.89 -38.93
N LYS A 427 1.76 18.39 -39.93
CA LYS A 427 1.67 19.01 -41.21
C LYS A 427 0.83 20.28 -41.10
N GLU A 428 1.48 21.41 -41.23
CA GLU A 428 0.80 22.66 -41.59
C GLU A 428 0.09 22.48 -42.95
N THR A 429 -1.22 22.50 -42.90
CA THR A 429 -2.02 22.93 -44.06
C THR A 429 -2.58 24.30 -43.71
N GLY A 430 -2.02 25.30 -44.39
CA GLY A 430 -2.53 26.64 -44.32
C GLY A 430 -3.86 26.74 -45.06
N GLU A 431 -4.77 27.51 -44.49
CA GLU A 431 -5.78 28.25 -45.25
C GLU A 431 -6.13 29.53 -44.51
N SER A 432 -6.10 30.57 -45.29
CA SER A 432 -6.18 32.00 -45.00
C SER A 432 -7.58 32.51 -44.70
N ALA A 433 -7.62 33.53 -43.88
CA ALA A 433 -8.45 34.74 -43.92
C ALA A 433 -9.99 34.60 -43.99
N ASP A 434 -10.75 35.12 -43.06
CA ASP A 434 -11.33 36.44 -43.26
C ASP A 434 -12.00 37.00 -41.99
N ALA A 435 -12.03 38.30 -41.97
CA ALA A 435 -12.46 39.18 -40.91
C ALA A 435 -13.99 39.19 -40.71
N ALA A 436 -14.46 39.44 -39.50
CA ALA A 436 -15.46 40.50 -39.27
C ALA A 436 -15.76 40.66 -37.75
N ALA A 437 -15.57 41.87 -37.30
CA ALA A 437 -16.03 42.42 -36.04
C ALA A 437 -17.56 42.54 -35.98
N VAL A 438 -18.16 42.35 -34.76
CA VAL A 438 -19.32 43.15 -34.30
C VAL A 438 -19.45 43.00 -32.75
N LYS A 439 -19.13 44.06 -32.05
CA LYS A 439 -19.84 44.91 -31.09
C LYS A 439 -20.86 44.27 -30.12
N LYS A 440 -20.56 44.54 -28.83
CA LYS A 440 -21.40 45.13 -27.75
C LYS A 440 -22.84 44.64 -27.51
N GLY A 441 -23.11 44.40 -26.25
CA GLY A 441 -24.45 44.58 -25.68
C GLY A 441 -24.56 44.02 -24.23
N ASN A 442 -24.62 44.94 -23.28
CA ASN A 442 -25.11 44.84 -21.92
C ASN A 442 -26.42 44.02 -21.79
N VAL A 443 -26.58 43.25 -20.74
CA VAL A 443 -27.45 43.50 -19.57
C VAL A 443 -26.96 42.58 -18.45
#